data_4631d3cee381330b8989daa531d30e10
#
_entry.id   4631d3cee381330b8989daa531d30e10
#
_cell.length_a   1.000
_cell.length_b   1.000
_cell.length_c   1.000
_cell.angle_alpha   90.00
_cell.angle_beta   90.00
_cell.angle_gamma   90.00
#
_symmetry.space_group_name_H-M   'P 1'
#
loop_
_entity.id
_entity.type
_entity.pdbx_description
1 polymer ?
#
loop_
_entity_poly.entity_id
_entity_poly.type
_entity_poly.pdbx_seq_one_letter_code
_entity_poly.pdbx_strand_id
1 'polypeptide(L)'
;DIYTENPHAILETFLVFQQTPGLQGLSARTLRALYNARNVMGKAFRQDPINRELFMDILRQPRGTTHAFRLMNQTSVLGRYLWVFRRIVGRMQHDLFHVYTVDQHILMVLRNVRRFFIPEHAHEYPFCSFLAGGWDSPWLLYVAALFHDVAKGRGGDHSELGAQEARRFCRDHGIDREDTLLIEFLVKHHLTMSRIAQKEDLSDGDVIAAFATMVGSERRLTALYLLTVADIRGTSPKVWNAWKGKLLEDLYRQTLRALGGSQPKLDAEIETRKQEARQLLALHS
;
A
#
# COMPACT_ATOMS: atom_id res chain seq x y z
N ASP A 1 13.12 -31.66 7.07
CA ASP A 1 12.21 -30.56 6.80
C ASP A 1 12.82 -29.66 5.71
N ILE A 2 12.10 -29.48 4.62
CA ILE A 2 12.57 -28.73 3.45
C ILE A 2 13.00 -27.29 3.81
N TYR A 3 12.31 -26.62 4.72
CA TYR A 3 12.61 -25.24 5.07
C TYR A 3 13.85 -25.11 5.95
N THR A 4 14.17 -26.11 6.71
CA THR A 4 15.41 -26.16 7.51
C THR A 4 16.60 -26.49 6.62
N GLU A 5 16.43 -27.41 5.68
CA GLU A 5 17.47 -27.85 4.75
C GLU A 5 17.74 -26.80 3.67
N ASN A 6 16.70 -26.09 3.21
CA ASN A 6 16.80 -25.04 2.20
C ASN A 6 15.96 -23.83 2.64
N PRO A 7 16.51 -22.91 3.44
CA PRO A 7 15.78 -21.76 3.94
C PRO A 7 15.21 -20.83 2.84
N HIS A 8 15.82 -20.77 1.66
CA HIS A 8 15.26 -19.99 0.54
C HIS A 8 13.87 -20.45 0.14
N ALA A 9 13.54 -21.72 0.37
CA ALA A 9 12.21 -22.26 0.09
C ALA A 9 11.09 -21.56 0.89
N ILE A 10 11.41 -20.91 1.99
CA ILE A 10 10.41 -20.19 2.81
C ILE A 10 9.75 -19.09 1.98
N LEU A 11 10.51 -18.13 1.47
CA LEU A 11 9.96 -17.05 0.64
C LEU A 11 9.53 -17.56 -0.74
N GLU A 12 10.24 -18.51 -1.28
CA GLU A 12 9.91 -19.12 -2.56
C GLU A 12 8.52 -19.78 -2.56
N THR A 13 8.09 -20.34 -1.43
CA THR A 13 6.74 -20.91 -1.28
C THR A 13 5.65 -19.88 -1.59
N PHE A 14 5.79 -18.65 -1.11
CA PHE A 14 4.81 -17.59 -1.37
C PHE A 14 4.85 -17.14 -2.82
N LEU A 15 6.03 -17.06 -3.42
CA LEU A 15 6.19 -16.71 -4.82
C LEU A 15 5.53 -17.76 -5.73
N VAL A 16 5.77 -19.05 -5.47
CA VAL A 16 5.14 -20.16 -6.19
C VAL A 16 3.62 -20.12 -6.04
N PHE A 17 3.15 -19.82 -4.81
CA PHE A 17 1.71 -19.64 -4.56
C PHE A 17 1.11 -18.57 -5.46
N GLN A 18 1.77 -17.39 -5.56
CA GLN A 18 1.32 -16.30 -6.42
C GLN A 18 1.34 -16.68 -7.91
N GLN A 19 2.31 -17.48 -8.33
CA GLN A 19 2.51 -17.88 -9.72
C GLN A 19 1.66 -19.08 -10.15
N THR A 20 0.91 -19.68 -9.23
CA THR A 20 0.09 -20.85 -9.50
C THR A 20 -1.39 -20.46 -9.54
N PRO A 21 -1.98 -20.24 -10.73
CA PRO A 21 -3.39 -19.87 -10.84
C PRO A 21 -4.30 -20.93 -10.24
N GLY A 22 -5.38 -20.48 -9.58
CA GLY A 22 -6.39 -21.36 -9.00
C GLY A 22 -6.09 -21.85 -7.58
N LEU A 23 -4.90 -21.63 -7.05
CA LEU A 23 -4.62 -21.90 -5.64
C LEU A 23 -5.31 -20.83 -4.77
N GLN A 24 -6.16 -21.28 -3.85
CA GLN A 24 -6.87 -20.38 -2.94
C GLN A 24 -6.17 -20.21 -1.59
N GLY A 25 -5.19 -21.05 -1.29
CA GLY A 25 -4.43 -21.00 -0.05
C GLY A 25 -3.34 -22.07 -0.02
N LEU A 26 -2.69 -22.16 1.11
CA LEU A 26 -1.71 -23.18 1.42
C LEU A 26 -2.34 -24.22 2.36
N SER A 27 -1.90 -25.48 2.25
CA SER A 27 -2.39 -26.54 3.15
C SER A 27 -2.03 -26.23 4.62
N ALA A 28 -2.80 -26.76 5.56
CA ALA A 28 -2.52 -26.63 6.98
C ALA A 28 -1.12 -27.19 7.32
N ARG A 29 -0.71 -28.25 6.64
CA ARG A 29 0.62 -28.85 6.80
C ARG A 29 1.73 -27.87 6.40
N THR A 30 1.57 -27.22 5.25
CA THR A 30 2.53 -26.21 4.76
C THR A 30 2.58 -25.00 5.68
N LEU A 31 1.43 -24.50 6.12
CA LEU A 31 1.36 -23.37 7.05
C LEU A 31 2.07 -23.67 8.37
N ARG A 32 1.87 -24.88 8.93
CA ARG A 32 2.58 -25.30 10.13
C ARG A 32 4.07 -25.44 9.93
N ALA A 33 4.49 -25.98 8.78
CA ALA A 33 5.91 -26.13 8.47
C ALA A 33 6.60 -24.76 8.34
N LEU A 34 5.94 -23.79 7.73
CA LEU A 34 6.43 -22.39 7.65
C LEU A 34 6.54 -21.77 9.03
N TYR A 35 5.51 -21.90 9.85
CA TYR A 35 5.52 -21.38 11.21
C TYR A 35 6.64 -22.01 12.06
N ASN A 36 6.82 -23.32 11.96
CA ASN A 36 7.87 -24.03 12.68
C ASN A 36 9.27 -23.68 12.19
N ALA A 37 9.41 -23.28 10.92
CA ALA A 37 10.69 -22.87 10.33
C ALA A 37 11.08 -21.41 10.67
N ARG A 38 10.24 -20.63 11.34
CA ARG A 38 10.50 -19.21 11.61
C ARG A 38 11.83 -18.95 12.34
N ASN A 39 12.32 -19.91 13.11
CA ASN A 39 13.57 -19.76 13.86
C ASN A 39 14.82 -19.78 12.94
N VAL A 40 14.73 -20.30 11.73
CA VAL A 40 15.83 -20.22 10.75
C VAL A 40 15.94 -18.83 10.10
N MET A 41 14.92 -17.99 10.28
CA MET A 41 14.85 -16.63 9.73
C MET A 41 15.53 -15.63 10.67
N GLY A 42 16.83 -15.79 10.86
CA GLY A 42 17.65 -14.85 11.63
C GLY A 42 18.26 -13.76 10.77
N LYS A 43 19.26 -13.09 11.31
CA LYS A 43 19.96 -12.00 10.64
C LYS A 43 20.57 -12.43 9.30
N ALA A 44 21.21 -13.60 9.25
CA ALA A 44 21.80 -14.13 8.02
C ALA A 44 20.73 -14.33 6.92
N PHE A 45 19.56 -14.82 7.28
CA PHE A 45 18.45 -14.97 6.34
C PHE A 45 18.04 -13.61 5.76
N ARG A 46 17.86 -12.60 6.61
CA ARG A 46 17.46 -11.26 6.20
C ARG A 46 18.52 -10.53 5.35
N GLN A 47 19.78 -10.88 5.51
CA GLN A 47 20.89 -10.29 4.75
C GLN A 47 21.23 -11.07 3.48
N ASP A 48 20.66 -12.25 3.30
CA ASP A 48 20.89 -13.09 2.13
C ASP A 48 20.36 -12.41 0.86
N PRO A 49 21.21 -12.14 -0.15
CA PRO A 49 20.77 -11.50 -1.39
C PRO A 49 19.67 -12.25 -2.13
N ILE A 50 19.66 -13.58 -2.08
CA ILE A 50 18.63 -14.41 -2.71
C ILE A 50 17.28 -14.19 -2.05
N ASN A 51 17.24 -14.16 -0.71
CA ASN A 51 16.00 -13.88 0.02
C ASN A 51 15.50 -12.46 -0.23
N ARG A 52 16.39 -11.49 -0.32
CA ARG A 52 16.03 -10.12 -0.66
C ARG A 52 15.40 -10.02 -2.05
N GLU A 53 15.97 -10.70 -3.01
CA GLU A 53 15.41 -10.76 -4.37
C GLU A 53 14.06 -11.46 -4.40
N LEU A 54 13.91 -12.58 -3.70
CA LEU A 54 12.64 -13.30 -3.58
C LEU A 54 11.55 -12.40 -2.98
N PHE A 55 11.86 -11.64 -1.95
CA PHE A 55 10.89 -10.73 -1.34
C PHE A 55 10.47 -9.62 -2.32
N MET A 56 11.41 -9.05 -3.05
CA MET A 56 11.08 -8.07 -4.09
C MET A 56 10.25 -8.68 -5.22
N ASP A 57 10.52 -9.92 -5.61
CA ASP A 57 9.73 -10.63 -6.61
C ASP A 57 8.29 -10.85 -6.14
N ILE A 58 8.09 -11.17 -4.85
CA ILE A 58 6.74 -11.27 -4.26
C ILE A 58 5.99 -9.95 -4.38
N LEU A 59 6.64 -8.83 -4.08
CA LEU A 59 6.06 -7.49 -4.20
C LEU A 59 5.69 -7.12 -5.64
N ARG A 60 6.46 -7.60 -6.61
CA ARG A 60 6.32 -7.24 -8.03
C ARG A 60 5.40 -8.17 -8.81
N GLN A 61 4.91 -9.25 -8.21
CA GLN A 61 4.01 -10.16 -8.91
C GLN A 61 2.70 -9.46 -9.31
N PRO A 62 2.16 -9.76 -10.51
CA PRO A 62 0.91 -9.16 -10.96
C PRO A 62 -0.32 -9.70 -10.23
N ARG A 63 -0.19 -10.80 -9.48
CA ARG A 63 -1.29 -11.48 -8.80
C ARG A 63 -0.91 -11.96 -7.41
N GLY A 64 -1.92 -12.07 -6.56
CA GLY A 64 -1.81 -12.78 -5.29
C GLY A 64 -1.04 -12.04 -4.20
N THR A 65 -0.68 -10.78 -4.38
CA THR A 65 0.13 -10.00 -3.42
C THR A 65 -0.56 -9.90 -2.05
N THR A 66 -1.81 -9.49 -2.02
CA THR A 66 -2.57 -9.35 -0.77
C THR A 66 -2.65 -10.69 -0.03
N HIS A 67 -3.00 -11.75 -0.71
CA HIS A 67 -3.14 -13.08 -0.12
C HIS A 67 -1.79 -13.61 0.39
N ALA A 68 -0.73 -13.45 -0.41
CA ALA A 68 0.62 -13.84 0.00
C ALA A 68 1.04 -13.14 1.30
N PHE A 69 0.85 -11.83 1.41
CA PHE A 69 1.20 -11.09 2.62
C PHE A 69 0.37 -11.48 3.83
N ARG A 70 -0.92 -11.79 3.66
CA ARG A 70 -1.74 -12.34 4.74
C ARG A 70 -1.19 -13.67 5.24
N LEU A 71 -0.86 -14.59 4.34
CA LEU A 71 -0.29 -15.88 4.69
C LEU A 71 1.09 -15.73 5.36
N MET A 72 1.91 -14.80 4.87
CA MET A 72 3.20 -14.49 5.50
C MET A 72 3.02 -13.96 6.92
N ASN A 73 2.03 -13.11 7.16
CA ASN A 73 1.73 -12.60 8.49
C ASN A 73 1.17 -13.71 9.39
N GLN A 74 0.28 -14.53 8.89
CA GLN A 74 -0.33 -15.65 9.62
C GLN A 74 0.71 -16.68 10.09
N THR A 75 1.75 -16.90 9.31
CA THR A 75 2.83 -17.85 9.61
C THR A 75 3.99 -17.24 10.38
N SER A 76 3.92 -15.96 10.73
CA SER A 76 4.99 -15.16 11.34
C SER A 76 6.19 -14.92 10.42
N VAL A 77 6.15 -15.36 9.18
CA VAL A 77 7.23 -15.14 8.20
C VAL A 77 7.43 -13.65 7.95
N LEU A 78 6.35 -12.87 7.82
CA LEU A 78 6.46 -11.43 7.55
C LEU A 78 7.24 -10.69 8.64
N GLY A 79 6.91 -10.90 9.91
CA GLY A 79 7.59 -10.25 11.03
C GLY A 79 9.01 -10.77 11.26
N ARG A 80 9.31 -11.98 10.83
CA ARG A 80 10.67 -12.53 10.89
C ARG A 80 11.56 -11.98 9.78
N TYR A 81 11.00 -11.69 8.62
CA TYR A 81 11.73 -11.08 7.52
C TYR A 81 11.82 -9.56 7.66
N LEU A 82 10.70 -8.88 7.82
CA LEU A 82 10.63 -7.46 8.16
C LEU A 82 10.68 -7.33 9.69
N TRP A 83 11.88 -7.29 10.24
CA TRP A 83 12.09 -7.35 11.69
C TRP A 83 11.40 -6.21 12.44
N VAL A 84 11.30 -5.04 11.81
CA VAL A 84 10.56 -3.89 12.34
C VAL A 84 9.07 -4.16 12.45
N PHE A 85 8.49 -4.92 11.53
CA PHE A 85 7.07 -5.26 11.50
C PHE A 85 6.65 -6.13 12.69
N ARG A 86 7.57 -6.93 13.23
CA ARG A 86 7.30 -7.82 14.36
C ARG A 86 6.70 -7.09 15.57
N ARG A 87 7.10 -5.83 15.81
CA ARG A 87 6.66 -5.07 16.98
C ARG A 87 5.20 -4.62 16.90
N ILE A 88 4.63 -4.58 15.71
CA ILE A 88 3.26 -4.10 15.53
C ILE A 88 2.27 -5.23 15.29
N VAL A 89 2.72 -6.49 15.24
CA VAL A 89 1.83 -7.64 15.09
C VAL A 89 0.96 -7.77 16.35
N GLY A 90 -0.36 -7.81 16.17
CA GLY A 90 -1.32 -7.89 17.24
C GLY A 90 -1.45 -6.63 18.11
N ARG A 91 -0.72 -5.55 17.78
CA ARG A 91 -0.76 -4.33 18.58
C ARG A 91 -2.09 -3.61 18.41
N MET A 92 -2.77 -3.39 19.51
CA MET A 92 -4.04 -2.65 19.54
C MET A 92 -3.81 -1.15 19.33
N GLN A 93 -4.78 -0.51 18.68
CA GLN A 93 -4.82 0.94 18.52
C GLN A 93 -5.85 1.50 19.50
N HIS A 94 -5.43 2.51 20.29
CA HIS A 94 -6.23 3.08 21.38
C HIS A 94 -7.03 4.30 20.96
N ASP A 95 -7.57 4.31 19.75
CA ASP A 95 -8.46 5.37 19.28
C ASP A 95 -9.83 4.81 18.89
N LEU A 96 -10.81 5.72 18.74
CA LEU A 96 -12.18 5.35 18.43
C LEU A 96 -12.41 4.96 16.97
N PHE A 97 -11.45 5.19 16.10
CA PHE A 97 -11.61 5.05 14.66
C PHE A 97 -11.04 3.77 14.10
N HIS A 98 -9.95 3.24 14.69
CA HIS A 98 -9.32 2.03 14.22
C HIS A 98 -9.97 0.79 14.85
N VAL A 99 -10.51 -0.10 14.01
CA VAL A 99 -11.14 -1.36 14.43
C VAL A 99 -10.20 -2.55 14.27
N TYR A 100 -9.04 -2.35 13.67
CA TYR A 100 -8.04 -3.38 13.40
C TYR A 100 -6.80 -3.18 14.27
N THR A 101 -6.06 -4.26 14.54
CA THR A 101 -4.68 -4.16 15.05
C THR A 101 -3.79 -3.47 14.00
N VAL A 102 -2.61 -2.98 14.41
CA VAL A 102 -1.74 -2.22 13.50
C VAL A 102 -1.34 -3.06 12.28
N ASP A 103 -0.98 -4.32 12.47
CA ASP A 103 -0.64 -5.23 11.36
C ASP A 103 -1.83 -5.50 10.44
N GLN A 104 -3.03 -5.71 11.00
CA GLN A 104 -4.25 -5.90 10.21
C GLN A 104 -4.58 -4.65 9.39
N HIS A 105 -4.44 -3.47 10.00
CA HIS A 105 -4.63 -2.19 9.29
C HIS A 105 -3.64 -2.04 8.13
N ILE A 106 -2.36 -2.31 8.36
CA ILE A 106 -1.32 -2.25 7.32
C ILE A 106 -1.68 -3.16 6.14
N LEU A 107 -2.08 -4.40 6.42
CA LEU A 107 -2.47 -5.34 5.37
C LEU A 107 -3.77 -4.94 4.67
N MET A 108 -4.69 -4.29 5.38
CA MET A 108 -5.91 -3.73 4.78
C MET A 108 -5.57 -2.59 3.83
N VAL A 109 -4.64 -1.72 4.20
CA VAL A 109 -4.17 -0.63 3.32
C VAL A 109 -3.47 -1.21 2.08
N LEU A 110 -2.63 -2.22 2.24
CA LEU A 110 -2.01 -2.93 1.12
C LEU A 110 -3.07 -3.49 0.16
N ARG A 111 -4.11 -4.14 0.69
CA ARG A 111 -5.23 -4.66 -0.08
C ARG A 111 -5.94 -3.55 -0.85
N ASN A 112 -6.23 -2.43 -0.19
CA ASN A 112 -6.93 -1.31 -0.83
C ASN A 112 -6.11 -0.71 -1.97
N VAL A 113 -4.81 -0.52 -1.77
CA VAL A 113 -3.90 -0.07 -2.84
C VAL A 113 -3.90 -1.07 -3.99
N ARG A 114 -3.77 -2.36 -3.69
CA ARG A 114 -3.74 -3.41 -4.71
C ARG A 114 -5.00 -3.41 -5.57
N ARG A 115 -6.17 -3.21 -4.96
CA ARG A 115 -7.47 -3.20 -5.67
C ARG A 115 -7.59 -2.06 -6.67
N PHE A 116 -6.91 -0.94 -6.48
CA PHE A 116 -6.87 0.13 -7.48
C PHE A 116 -6.26 -0.33 -8.81
N PHE A 117 -5.36 -1.31 -8.78
CA PHE A 117 -4.68 -1.84 -9.95
C PHE A 117 -5.36 -3.06 -10.58
N ILE A 118 -6.46 -3.52 -10.00
CA ILE A 118 -7.21 -4.68 -10.51
C ILE A 118 -8.42 -4.19 -11.28
N PRO A 119 -8.52 -4.43 -12.62
CA PRO A 119 -9.62 -3.92 -13.43
C PRO A 119 -11.01 -4.33 -12.93
N GLU A 120 -11.16 -5.55 -12.41
CA GLU A 120 -12.41 -6.08 -11.89
C GLU A 120 -12.94 -5.29 -10.69
N HIS A 121 -12.08 -4.53 -10.01
CA HIS A 121 -12.43 -3.69 -8.88
C HIS A 121 -12.50 -2.20 -9.21
N ALA A 122 -12.37 -1.82 -10.48
CA ALA A 122 -12.35 -0.41 -10.90
C ALA A 122 -13.63 0.34 -10.54
N HIS A 123 -14.76 -0.34 -10.40
CA HIS A 123 -16.05 0.24 -10.03
C HIS A 123 -16.11 0.73 -8.58
N GLU A 124 -15.26 0.21 -7.70
CA GLU A 124 -15.28 0.55 -6.27
C GLU A 124 -14.84 1.99 -6.03
N TYR A 125 -13.76 2.41 -6.70
CA TYR A 125 -13.18 3.76 -6.64
C TYR A 125 -12.70 4.17 -8.01
N PRO A 126 -13.63 4.58 -8.90
CA PRO A 126 -13.31 4.82 -10.32
C PRO A 126 -12.17 5.82 -10.52
N PHE A 127 -12.14 6.90 -9.73
CA PHE A 127 -11.09 7.89 -9.85
C PHE A 127 -9.73 7.35 -9.46
N CYS A 128 -9.65 6.63 -8.34
CA CYS A 128 -8.39 5.99 -7.93
C CYS A 128 -7.91 4.97 -8.97
N SER A 129 -8.82 4.13 -9.47
CA SER A 129 -8.47 3.14 -10.50
C SER A 129 -8.06 3.79 -11.81
N PHE A 130 -8.66 4.91 -12.16
CA PHE A 130 -8.24 5.70 -13.33
C PHE A 130 -6.80 6.19 -13.16
N LEU A 131 -6.47 6.79 -12.02
CA LEU A 131 -5.12 7.27 -11.74
C LEU A 131 -4.11 6.11 -11.70
N ALA A 132 -4.51 4.99 -11.10
CA ALA A 132 -3.68 3.79 -11.04
C ALA A 132 -3.36 3.23 -12.42
N GLY A 133 -4.26 3.40 -13.39
CA GLY A 133 -4.03 2.99 -14.78
C GLY A 133 -2.85 3.70 -15.45
N GLY A 134 -2.50 4.89 -14.98
CA GLY A 134 -1.33 5.64 -15.45
C GLY A 134 -0.07 5.43 -14.60
N TRP A 135 -0.13 4.56 -13.59
CA TRP A 135 0.98 4.30 -12.67
C TRP A 135 1.72 3.03 -13.08
N ASP A 136 3.03 3.14 -13.26
CA ASP A 136 3.87 2.07 -13.82
C ASP A 136 4.51 1.13 -12.80
N SER A 137 4.55 1.51 -11.52
CA SER A 137 5.29 0.78 -10.49
C SER A 137 4.44 0.56 -9.24
N PRO A 138 3.41 -0.32 -9.29
CA PRO A 138 2.53 -0.56 -8.14
C PRO A 138 3.27 -0.96 -6.87
N TRP A 139 4.36 -1.70 -6.98
CA TRP A 139 5.16 -2.19 -5.85
C TRP A 139 5.69 -1.05 -4.95
N LEU A 140 5.95 0.15 -5.51
CA LEU A 140 6.36 1.31 -4.71
C LEU A 140 5.29 1.67 -3.67
N LEU A 141 4.03 1.66 -4.08
CA LEU A 141 2.91 1.93 -3.20
C LEU A 141 2.70 0.81 -2.17
N TYR A 142 3.00 -0.43 -2.53
CA TYR A 142 2.93 -1.55 -1.59
C TYR A 142 3.97 -1.42 -0.50
N VAL A 143 5.19 -1.03 -0.84
CA VAL A 143 6.24 -0.75 0.15
C VAL A 143 5.82 0.39 1.08
N ALA A 144 5.31 1.48 0.53
CA ALA A 144 4.82 2.59 1.33
C ALA A 144 3.69 2.17 2.28
N ALA A 145 2.76 1.34 1.81
CA ALA A 145 1.69 0.79 2.63
C ALA A 145 2.23 -0.07 3.80
N LEU A 146 3.22 -0.92 3.54
CA LEU A 146 3.83 -1.76 4.55
C LEU A 146 4.53 -0.95 5.65
N PHE A 147 5.12 0.18 5.31
CA PHE A 147 5.95 0.97 6.23
C PHE A 147 5.23 2.16 6.86
N HIS A 148 4.05 2.59 6.35
CA HIS A 148 3.44 3.84 6.81
C HIS A 148 3.13 3.88 8.30
N ASP A 149 2.77 2.76 8.91
CA ASP A 149 2.43 2.65 10.34
C ASP A 149 3.37 1.72 11.11
N VAL A 150 4.47 1.27 10.50
CA VAL A 150 5.35 0.25 11.06
C VAL A 150 6.03 0.68 12.37
N ALA A 151 6.16 1.97 12.59
CA ALA A 151 6.82 2.54 13.78
C ALA A 151 5.84 2.99 14.87
N LYS A 152 4.54 2.71 14.73
CA LYS A 152 3.57 3.04 15.78
C LYS A 152 3.96 2.40 17.14
N GLY A 153 3.82 3.17 18.19
CA GLY A 153 4.07 2.72 19.55
C GLY A 153 5.52 2.75 20.02
N ARG A 154 6.44 3.27 19.23
CA ARG A 154 7.85 3.44 19.64
C ARG A 154 8.11 4.70 20.46
N GLY A 155 7.10 5.58 20.59
CA GLY A 155 7.30 6.95 21.06
C GLY A 155 7.86 7.83 19.95
N GLY A 156 7.49 9.11 19.97
CA GLY A 156 7.87 10.06 18.90
C GLY A 156 6.95 9.94 17.67
N ASP A 157 7.35 10.60 16.60
CA ASP A 157 6.59 10.68 15.36
C ASP A 157 6.76 9.38 14.55
N HIS A 158 5.70 8.56 14.50
CA HIS A 158 5.74 7.29 13.77
C HIS A 158 5.89 7.47 12.26
N SER A 159 5.50 8.62 11.71
CA SER A 159 5.68 8.91 10.27
C SER A 159 7.16 9.13 9.94
N GLU A 160 7.88 9.88 10.76
CA GLU A 160 9.33 10.09 10.57
C GLU A 160 10.14 8.83 10.83
N LEU A 161 9.83 8.13 11.92
CA LEU A 161 10.49 6.85 12.25
C LEU A 161 10.21 5.80 11.17
N GLY A 162 8.98 5.74 10.68
CA GLY A 162 8.60 4.84 9.59
C GLY A 162 9.34 5.15 8.30
N ALA A 163 9.53 6.43 7.98
CA ALA A 163 10.30 6.85 6.80
C ALA A 163 11.76 6.42 6.89
N GLN A 164 12.37 6.50 8.07
CA GLN A 164 13.74 6.01 8.30
C GLN A 164 13.83 4.49 8.09
N GLU A 165 12.86 3.74 8.58
CA GLU A 165 12.79 2.30 8.37
C GLU A 165 12.59 1.93 6.90
N ALA A 166 11.74 2.69 6.19
CA ALA A 166 11.56 2.51 4.76
C ALA A 166 12.84 2.80 3.97
N ARG A 167 13.59 3.84 4.34
CA ARG A 167 14.89 4.13 3.74
C ARG A 167 15.87 2.97 3.91
N ARG A 168 15.94 2.41 5.11
CA ARG A 168 16.81 1.26 5.41
C ARG A 168 16.42 0.05 4.56
N PHE A 169 15.13 -0.24 4.47
CA PHE A 169 14.61 -1.30 3.61
C PHE A 169 15.01 -1.10 2.15
N CYS A 170 14.82 0.10 1.61
CA CYS A 170 15.15 0.42 0.22
C CYS A 170 16.64 0.24 -0.05
N ARG A 171 17.51 0.70 0.86
CA ARG A 171 18.95 0.51 0.75
C ARG A 171 19.32 -0.97 0.75
N ASP A 172 18.74 -1.74 1.66
CA ASP A 172 19.07 -3.17 1.80
C ASP A 172 18.57 -3.99 0.60
N HIS A 173 17.56 -3.52 -0.10
CA HIS A 173 16.97 -4.22 -1.26
C HIS A 173 17.39 -3.64 -2.61
N GLY A 174 18.38 -2.73 -2.63
CA GLY A 174 18.92 -2.19 -3.88
C GLY A 174 17.93 -1.34 -4.67
N ILE A 175 16.95 -0.72 -4.02
CA ILE A 175 16.02 0.21 -4.65
C ILE A 175 16.75 1.50 -4.97
N ASP A 176 16.54 2.04 -6.18
CA ASP A 176 17.24 3.22 -6.61
C ASP A 176 16.89 4.46 -5.78
N ARG A 177 17.68 5.52 -5.95
CA ARG A 177 17.53 6.73 -5.15
C ARG A 177 16.20 7.42 -5.37
N GLU A 178 15.74 7.52 -6.61
CA GLU A 178 14.50 8.21 -6.95
C GLU A 178 13.29 7.51 -6.32
N ASP A 179 13.21 6.20 -6.47
CA ASP A 179 12.15 5.38 -5.88
C ASP A 179 12.22 5.38 -4.35
N THR A 180 13.42 5.34 -3.78
CA THR A 180 13.62 5.46 -2.33
C THR A 180 13.09 6.78 -1.80
N LEU A 181 13.38 7.90 -2.46
CA LEU A 181 12.89 9.22 -2.06
C LEU A 181 11.38 9.31 -2.13
N LEU A 182 10.75 8.69 -3.14
CA LEU A 182 9.30 8.64 -3.25
C LEU A 182 8.69 7.84 -2.09
N ILE A 183 9.22 6.67 -1.80
CA ILE A 183 8.71 5.83 -0.70
C ILE A 183 8.85 6.56 0.64
N GLU A 184 10.00 7.16 0.91
CA GLU A 184 10.22 7.97 2.13
C GLU A 184 9.21 9.10 2.25
N PHE A 185 9.00 9.83 1.16
CA PHE A 185 8.03 10.93 1.10
C PHE A 185 6.63 10.43 1.45
N LEU A 186 6.21 9.32 0.86
CA LEU A 186 4.88 8.75 1.11
C LEU A 186 4.67 8.35 2.56
N VAL A 187 5.65 7.68 3.15
CA VAL A 187 5.58 7.27 4.56
C VAL A 187 5.60 8.48 5.48
N LYS A 188 6.50 9.43 5.24
CA LYS A 188 6.62 10.64 6.07
C LYS A 188 5.35 11.48 6.05
N HIS A 189 4.70 11.59 4.90
CA HIS A 189 3.55 12.48 4.69
C HIS A 189 2.21 11.76 4.55
N HIS A 190 2.13 10.50 4.97
CA HIS A 190 0.90 9.71 4.78
C HIS A 190 -0.34 10.29 5.50
N LEU A 191 -0.15 11.11 6.53
CA LEU A 191 -1.25 11.77 7.25
C LEU A 191 -1.53 13.20 6.77
N THR A 192 -0.64 13.79 5.98
CA THR A 192 -0.68 15.22 5.64
C THR A 192 -1.88 15.56 4.77
N MET A 193 -2.12 14.78 3.71
CA MET A 193 -3.20 15.08 2.76
C MET A 193 -4.58 14.98 3.42
N SER A 194 -4.78 13.96 4.24
CA SER A 194 -6.02 13.80 5.01
C SER A 194 -6.26 14.96 5.97
N ARG A 195 -5.21 15.39 6.68
CA ARG A 195 -5.28 16.53 7.61
C ARG A 195 -5.66 17.81 6.89
N ILE A 196 -5.02 18.13 5.77
CA ILE A 196 -5.31 19.34 4.99
C ILE A 196 -6.73 19.30 4.46
N ALA A 197 -7.16 18.18 3.87
CA ALA A 197 -8.50 18.04 3.32
C ALA A 197 -9.60 18.24 4.37
N GLN A 198 -9.37 17.80 5.59
CA GLN A 198 -10.39 17.83 6.65
C GLN A 198 -10.36 19.09 7.52
N LYS A 199 -9.20 19.76 7.67
CA LYS A 199 -9.01 20.83 8.65
C LYS A 199 -8.72 22.19 8.04
N GLU A 200 -8.32 22.27 6.78
CA GLU A 200 -7.95 23.51 6.13
C GLU A 200 -9.06 23.96 5.16
N ASP A 201 -9.05 25.26 4.84
CA ASP A 201 -9.94 25.84 3.84
C ASP A 201 -9.35 25.63 2.43
N LEU A 202 -9.95 24.74 1.66
CA LEU A 202 -9.49 24.43 0.31
C LEU A 202 -9.80 25.54 -0.71
N SER A 203 -10.61 26.53 -0.34
CA SER A 203 -10.80 27.74 -1.16
C SER A 203 -9.66 28.75 -1.00
N ASP A 204 -8.82 28.59 0.01
CA ASP A 204 -7.65 29.43 0.23
C ASP A 204 -6.50 28.97 -0.67
N GLY A 205 -6.17 29.83 -1.65
CA GLY A 205 -5.07 29.57 -2.60
C GLY A 205 -3.71 29.38 -1.94
N ASP A 206 -3.46 30.00 -0.77
CA ASP A 206 -2.20 29.85 -0.05
C ASP A 206 -2.06 28.44 0.54
N VAL A 207 -3.14 27.81 1.00
CA VAL A 207 -3.15 26.43 1.47
C VAL A 207 -2.77 25.47 0.33
N ILE A 208 -3.39 25.66 -0.82
CA ILE A 208 -3.11 24.83 -2.00
C ILE A 208 -1.67 25.03 -2.49
N ALA A 209 -1.20 26.29 -2.56
CA ALA A 209 0.16 26.60 -2.98
C ALA A 209 1.21 25.98 -2.07
N ALA A 210 1.02 26.06 -0.75
CA ALA A 210 1.92 25.46 0.22
C ALA A 210 1.96 23.93 0.09
N PHE A 211 0.79 23.30 -0.08
CA PHE A 211 0.72 21.85 -0.27
C PHE A 211 1.40 21.43 -1.58
N ALA A 212 1.13 22.14 -2.68
CA ALA A 212 1.76 21.89 -3.98
C ALA A 212 3.29 21.98 -3.90
N THR A 213 3.81 23.00 -3.20
CA THR A 213 5.25 23.16 -2.99
C THR A 213 5.85 21.99 -2.21
N MET A 214 5.18 21.55 -1.15
CA MET A 214 5.62 20.43 -0.33
C MET A 214 5.62 19.11 -1.13
N VAL A 215 4.58 18.86 -1.91
CA VAL A 215 4.47 17.66 -2.74
C VAL A 215 5.49 17.67 -3.90
N GLY A 216 5.59 18.76 -4.60
CA GLY A 216 6.65 19.06 -5.59
C GLY A 216 6.41 18.48 -6.99
N SER A 217 5.66 17.41 -7.17
CA SER A 217 5.43 16.81 -8.50
C SER A 217 4.09 16.09 -8.58
N GLU A 218 3.60 15.93 -9.80
CA GLU A 218 2.38 15.15 -10.09
C GLU A 218 2.53 13.69 -9.66
N ARG A 219 3.71 13.10 -9.88
CA ARG A 219 3.99 11.71 -9.49
C ARG A 219 3.82 11.51 -7.99
N ARG A 220 4.41 12.40 -7.18
CA ARG A 220 4.26 12.36 -5.71
C ARG A 220 2.82 12.60 -5.28
N LEU A 221 2.14 13.52 -5.93
CA LEU A 221 0.74 13.83 -5.61
C LEU A 221 -0.17 12.64 -5.86
N THR A 222 -0.05 12.00 -7.01
CA THR A 222 -0.85 10.83 -7.36
C THR A 222 -0.60 9.68 -6.39
N ALA A 223 0.66 9.37 -6.10
CA ALA A 223 1.02 8.32 -5.15
C ALA A 223 0.48 8.61 -3.74
N LEU A 224 0.63 9.84 -3.26
CA LEU A 224 0.14 10.24 -1.95
C LEU A 224 -1.39 10.18 -1.86
N TYR A 225 -2.09 10.60 -2.90
CA TYR A 225 -3.55 10.52 -2.97
C TYR A 225 -4.03 9.06 -2.88
N LEU A 226 -3.45 8.17 -3.68
CA LEU A 226 -3.83 6.75 -3.68
C LEU A 226 -3.58 6.11 -2.30
N LEU A 227 -2.42 6.38 -1.70
CA LEU A 227 -2.10 5.87 -0.37
C LEU A 227 -3.04 6.43 0.70
N THR A 228 -3.36 7.72 0.64
CA THR A 228 -4.25 8.39 1.60
C THR A 228 -5.66 7.81 1.55
N VAL A 229 -6.22 7.62 0.37
CA VAL A 229 -7.55 6.98 0.20
C VAL A 229 -7.54 5.56 0.76
N ALA A 230 -6.52 4.78 0.41
CA ALA A 230 -6.37 3.41 0.88
C ALA A 230 -6.26 3.33 2.41
N ASP A 231 -5.52 4.26 3.03
CA ASP A 231 -5.32 4.34 4.47
C ASP A 231 -6.61 4.66 5.22
N ILE A 232 -7.31 5.71 4.82
CA ILE A 232 -8.58 6.10 5.47
C ILE A 232 -9.59 4.96 5.41
N ARG A 233 -9.73 4.32 4.25
CA ARG A 233 -10.62 3.20 4.06
C ARG A 233 -10.22 1.95 4.84
N GLY A 234 -8.93 1.79 5.09
CA GLY A 234 -8.38 0.70 5.88
C GLY A 234 -8.45 0.90 7.39
N THR A 235 -8.87 2.08 7.84
CA THR A 235 -9.01 2.40 9.27
C THR A 235 -10.26 1.76 9.86
N SER A 236 -11.41 2.00 9.22
CA SER A 236 -12.69 1.43 9.58
C SER A 236 -13.66 1.62 8.41
N PRO A 237 -14.59 0.68 8.17
CA PRO A 237 -15.63 0.87 7.14
C PRO A 237 -16.48 2.12 7.37
N LYS A 238 -16.57 2.62 8.60
CA LYS A 238 -17.38 3.78 8.98
C LYS A 238 -16.65 5.11 8.82
N VAL A 239 -15.32 5.12 8.67
CA VAL A 239 -14.54 6.36 8.59
C VAL A 239 -14.63 6.99 7.21
N TRP A 240 -14.64 6.17 6.16
CA TRP A 240 -14.82 6.66 4.80
C TRP A 240 -16.28 7.05 4.54
N ASN A 241 -16.49 8.20 3.91
CA ASN A 241 -17.78 8.62 3.39
C ASN A 241 -17.59 9.47 2.13
N ALA A 242 -18.72 9.73 1.40
CA ALA A 242 -18.69 10.49 0.16
C ALA A 242 -18.15 11.93 0.35
N TRP A 243 -18.39 12.53 1.50
CA TRP A 243 -17.91 13.88 1.82
C TRP A 243 -16.38 13.92 1.93
N LYS A 244 -15.78 12.99 2.67
CA LYS A 244 -14.33 12.87 2.78
C LYS A 244 -13.68 12.57 1.43
N GLY A 245 -14.30 11.68 0.67
CA GLY A 245 -13.83 11.35 -0.67
C GLY A 245 -13.81 12.56 -1.59
N LYS A 246 -14.84 13.39 -1.55
CA LYS A 246 -14.91 14.61 -2.33
C LYS A 246 -13.86 15.63 -1.92
N LEU A 247 -13.65 15.83 -0.62
CA LEU A 247 -12.62 16.75 -0.12
C LEU A 247 -11.22 16.35 -0.59
N LEU A 248 -10.90 15.07 -0.52
CA LEU A 248 -9.60 14.55 -0.98
C LEU A 248 -9.43 14.70 -2.49
N GLU A 249 -10.47 14.38 -3.26
CA GLU A 249 -10.45 14.55 -4.72
C GLU A 249 -10.31 16.02 -5.10
N ASP A 250 -11.03 16.92 -4.45
CA ASP A 250 -10.93 18.36 -4.68
C ASP A 250 -9.50 18.87 -4.37
N LEU A 251 -8.92 18.43 -3.26
CA LEU A 251 -7.54 18.77 -2.91
C LEU A 251 -6.56 18.26 -3.97
N TYR A 252 -6.72 17.02 -4.43
CA TYR A 252 -5.91 16.45 -5.50
C TYR A 252 -5.98 17.31 -6.76
N ARG A 253 -7.20 17.61 -7.23
CA ARG A 253 -7.42 18.36 -8.47
C ARG A 253 -6.86 19.78 -8.43
N GLN A 254 -7.09 20.49 -7.31
CA GLN A 254 -6.57 21.85 -7.14
C GLN A 254 -5.04 21.86 -7.05
N THR A 255 -4.46 20.91 -6.36
CA THR A 255 -3.00 20.78 -6.24
C THR A 255 -2.37 20.42 -7.59
N LEU A 256 -3.00 19.51 -8.33
CA LEU A 256 -2.55 19.15 -9.69
C LEU A 256 -2.54 20.37 -10.60
N ARG A 257 -3.57 21.20 -10.52
CA ARG A 257 -3.62 22.46 -11.29
C ARG A 257 -2.49 23.42 -10.89
N ALA A 258 -2.23 23.55 -9.61
CA ALA A 258 -1.13 24.38 -9.10
C ALA A 258 0.24 23.87 -9.54
N LEU A 259 0.38 22.56 -9.75
CA LEU A 259 1.60 21.93 -10.31
C LEU A 259 1.68 22.00 -11.84
N GLY A 260 0.70 22.60 -12.51
CA GLY A 260 0.66 22.70 -13.97
C GLY A 260 0.13 21.46 -14.69
N GLY A 261 -0.49 20.52 -13.96
CA GLY A 261 -1.04 19.30 -14.52
C GLY A 261 -2.35 19.51 -15.29
N SER A 262 -2.63 18.60 -16.23
CA SER A 262 -3.81 18.62 -17.07
C SER A 262 -4.96 17.84 -16.44
N GLN A 263 -6.12 18.49 -16.26
CA GLN A 263 -7.28 17.86 -15.62
C GLN A 263 -8.49 17.55 -16.52
N PRO A 264 -8.73 18.28 -17.62
CA PRO A 264 -10.08 18.35 -18.21
C PRO A 264 -10.63 17.03 -18.76
N LYS A 265 -9.78 16.04 -19.03
CA LYS A 265 -10.20 14.78 -19.70
C LYS A 265 -10.60 13.67 -18.74
N LEU A 266 -10.28 13.79 -17.46
CA LEU A 266 -10.50 12.71 -16.47
C LEU A 266 -11.98 12.43 -16.25
N ASP A 267 -12.80 13.47 -16.05
CA ASP A 267 -14.25 13.32 -15.83
C ASP A 267 -14.96 12.82 -17.08
N ALA A 268 -14.58 13.31 -18.25
CA ALA A 268 -15.14 12.89 -19.53
C ALA A 268 -14.88 11.40 -19.80
N GLU A 269 -13.69 10.91 -19.49
CA GLU A 269 -13.36 9.49 -19.67
C GLU A 269 -14.10 8.58 -18.68
N ILE A 270 -14.25 9.00 -17.43
CA ILE A 270 -15.02 8.26 -16.43
C ILE A 270 -16.48 8.17 -16.85
N GLU A 271 -17.09 9.28 -17.30
CA GLU A 271 -18.48 9.29 -17.77
C GLU A 271 -18.65 8.44 -19.04
N THR A 272 -17.70 8.50 -19.97
CA THR A 272 -17.71 7.64 -21.16
C THR A 272 -17.71 6.17 -20.78
N ARG A 273 -16.82 5.75 -19.87
CA ARG A 273 -16.76 4.38 -19.39
C ARG A 273 -18.04 3.94 -18.66
N LYS A 274 -18.65 4.84 -17.88
CA LYS A 274 -19.93 4.57 -17.23
C LYS A 274 -21.04 4.36 -18.26
N GLN A 275 -21.08 5.15 -19.32
CA GLN A 275 -22.05 5.01 -20.40
C GLN A 275 -21.86 3.70 -21.17
N GLU A 276 -20.62 3.36 -21.50
CA GLU A 276 -20.29 2.09 -22.15
C GLU A 276 -20.72 0.88 -21.29
N ALA A 277 -20.43 0.92 -19.98
CA ALA A 277 -20.85 -0.12 -19.05
C ALA A 277 -22.39 -0.26 -18.98
N ARG A 278 -23.12 0.87 -18.96
CA ARG A 278 -24.59 0.86 -18.99
C ARG A 278 -25.13 0.28 -20.29
N GLN A 279 -24.53 0.62 -21.42
CA GLN A 279 -24.92 0.08 -22.72
C GLN A 279 -24.69 -1.43 -22.81
N LEU A 280 -23.55 -1.92 -22.29
CA LEU A 280 -23.26 -3.35 -22.25
C LEU A 280 -24.26 -4.12 -21.35
N LEU A 281 -24.63 -3.54 -20.22
CA LEU A 281 -25.63 -4.13 -19.33
C LEU A 281 -27.00 -4.17 -19.99
N ALA A 282 -27.40 -3.15 -20.75
CA ALA A 282 -28.68 -3.10 -21.46
C ALA A 282 -28.75 -4.10 -22.62
N LEU A 283 -27.63 -4.48 -23.22
CA LEU A 283 -27.58 -5.47 -24.28
C LEU A 283 -27.68 -6.93 -23.78
N HIS A 284 -27.48 -7.14 -22.49
CA HIS A 284 -27.50 -8.47 -21.86
C HIS A 284 -28.72 -8.70 -20.95
N SER A 285 -29.61 -7.71 -20.87
CA SER A 285 -30.94 -7.82 -20.20
C SER A 285 -32.05 -8.01 -21.21
#